data_5d5a2ece0d75469caf48c4d8151b09e9
#
_entry.id   5d5a2ece0d75469caf48c4d8151b09e9
#
_cell.length_a   1.000
_cell.length_b   1.000
_cell.length_c   1.000
_cell.angle_alpha   90.00
_cell.angle_beta   90.00
_cell.angle_gamma   90.00
#
_symmetry.space_group_name_H-M   'P 1'
#
loop_
_entity.id
_entity.type
_entity.pdbx_description
1 polymer ?
#
loop_
_entity_poly.entity_id
_entity_poly.type
_entity_poly.pdbx_seq_one_letter_code
_entity_poly.pdbx_strand_id
1 'polypeptide(L)'
;MRRSTPAATPVAEASGTGGGSVRIHYRRPPDRLQLLEQAVVEDDGRCIVTWLPSAQLTKPVMAGGRVVLEPGAPVVWFTWRGDVWHDVGRFHLADGTFTGFYANVLTPVVMDGAEWETTDLFLDVWMGTDGEVAILDRDEFDAALDAGWIDAPTAARALAEAERLAADACAGTWPPAHVREWTLERAREAVG
;
A
#
# COMPACT_ATOMS: atom_id res chain seq x y z
N MET A 1 15.74 -42.60 -36.69
CA MET A 1 14.90 -41.41 -36.76
C MET A 1 14.81 -40.79 -35.38
N ARG A 2 15.60 -39.78 -35.15
CA ARG A 2 15.62 -39.02 -33.86
C ARG A 2 14.69 -37.82 -34.05
N ARG A 3 13.64 -37.71 -33.25
CA ARG A 3 12.74 -36.55 -33.24
C ARG A 3 13.38 -35.44 -32.44
N SER A 4 13.65 -34.32 -33.07
CA SER A 4 14.12 -33.08 -32.45
C SER A 4 12.95 -32.43 -31.72
N THR A 5 13.15 -32.14 -30.44
CA THR A 5 12.28 -31.31 -29.62
C THR A 5 12.56 -29.84 -29.96
N PRO A 6 11.56 -28.99 -30.22
CA PRO A 6 11.81 -27.58 -30.42
C PRO A 6 12.15 -26.90 -29.08
N ALA A 7 13.17 -26.07 -29.12
CA ALA A 7 13.61 -25.21 -28.02
C ALA A 7 12.52 -24.21 -27.67
N ALA A 8 12.24 -24.06 -26.39
CA ALA A 8 11.36 -23.03 -25.86
C ALA A 8 12.01 -21.66 -26.08
N THR A 9 11.29 -20.78 -26.74
CA THR A 9 11.65 -19.36 -26.89
C THR A 9 11.54 -18.70 -25.52
N PRO A 10 12.53 -17.90 -25.07
CA PRO A 10 12.39 -17.14 -23.84
C PRO A 10 11.31 -16.07 -24.03
N VAL A 11 10.34 -16.06 -23.12
CA VAL A 11 9.37 -14.98 -22.99
C VAL A 11 10.15 -13.74 -22.57
N ALA A 12 10.14 -12.72 -23.42
CA ALA A 12 10.74 -11.43 -23.14
C ALA A 12 10.02 -10.82 -21.92
N GLU A 13 10.79 -10.47 -20.90
CA GLU A 13 10.37 -9.66 -19.77
C GLU A 13 9.87 -8.31 -20.30
N ALA A 14 8.58 -8.07 -20.18
CA ALA A 14 8.00 -6.77 -20.45
C ALA A 14 8.31 -5.85 -19.27
N SER A 15 9.42 -5.12 -19.36
CA SER A 15 9.63 -3.90 -18.58
C SER A 15 8.68 -2.84 -19.12
N GLY A 16 7.43 -2.85 -18.65
CA GLY A 16 6.40 -1.90 -19.05
C GLY A 16 6.53 -0.61 -18.24
N THR A 17 6.95 0.46 -18.89
CA THR A 17 6.71 1.85 -18.45
C THR A 17 5.18 2.04 -18.31
N GLY A 18 4.74 2.50 -17.14
CA GLY A 18 3.35 2.62 -16.75
C GLY A 18 2.46 3.39 -17.73
N GLY A 19 1.24 2.93 -17.89
CA GLY A 19 0.25 3.48 -18.80
C GLY A 19 -1.16 2.93 -18.60
N GLY A 20 -1.45 2.26 -17.48
CA GLY A 20 -2.76 1.74 -17.12
C GLY A 20 -3.29 2.30 -15.81
N SER A 21 -4.54 2.00 -15.52
CA SER A 21 -5.13 2.20 -14.19
C SER A 21 -5.51 0.87 -13.58
N VAL A 22 -5.51 0.82 -12.26
CA VAL A 22 -6.04 -0.31 -11.50
C VAL A 22 -7.23 0.13 -10.68
N ARG A 23 -8.17 -0.79 -10.49
CA ARG A 23 -9.33 -0.64 -9.63
C ARG A 23 -9.18 -1.57 -8.45
N ILE A 24 -9.13 -1.01 -7.25
CA ILE A 24 -8.90 -1.74 -6.01
C ILE A 24 -10.23 -1.86 -5.28
N HIS A 25 -10.69 -3.10 -5.09
CA HIS A 25 -11.82 -3.44 -4.22
C HIS A 25 -11.31 -3.53 -2.79
N TYR A 26 -11.31 -2.41 -2.11
CA TYR A 26 -10.82 -2.27 -0.74
C TYR A 26 -11.95 -2.56 0.23
N ARG A 27 -11.90 -3.73 0.86
CA ARG A 27 -12.89 -4.20 1.82
C ARG A 27 -12.47 -3.82 3.23
N ARG A 28 -13.41 -3.37 4.04
CA ARG A 28 -13.23 -3.22 5.48
C ARG A 28 -14.44 -3.86 6.17
N PRO A 29 -14.25 -4.96 6.92
CA PRO A 29 -15.33 -5.61 7.63
C PRO A 29 -16.09 -4.66 8.58
N PRO A 30 -17.42 -4.92 8.85
CA PRO A 30 -18.13 -6.09 8.38
C PRO A 30 -18.64 -6.00 6.92
N ASP A 31 -18.91 -4.81 6.38
CA ASP A 31 -19.67 -4.64 5.15
C ASP A 31 -19.22 -3.47 4.25
N ARG A 32 -18.19 -2.73 4.65
CA ARG A 32 -17.70 -1.60 3.85
C ARG A 32 -16.90 -2.10 2.66
N LEU A 33 -17.28 -1.64 1.48
CA LEU A 33 -16.52 -1.77 0.24
C LEU A 33 -16.25 -0.37 -0.32
N GLN A 34 -14.99 -0.10 -0.64
CA GLN A 34 -14.57 1.09 -1.33
C GLN A 34 -13.87 0.70 -2.64
N LEU A 35 -14.25 1.36 -3.72
CA LEU A 35 -13.57 1.22 -5.02
C LEU A 35 -12.60 2.38 -5.17
N LEU A 36 -11.31 2.04 -5.31
CA LEU A 36 -10.24 3.01 -5.49
C LEU A 36 -9.66 2.86 -6.89
N GLU A 37 -9.63 3.93 -7.66
CA GLU A 37 -8.98 3.95 -8.97
C GLU A 37 -7.65 4.68 -8.85
N GLN A 38 -6.56 4.06 -9.32
CA GLN A 38 -5.21 4.61 -9.25
C GLN A 38 -4.47 4.36 -10.56
N ALA A 39 -3.70 5.33 -11.02
CA ALA A 39 -2.85 5.17 -12.19
C ALA A 39 -1.60 4.35 -11.83
N VAL A 40 -1.25 3.37 -12.65
CA VAL A 40 0.02 2.63 -12.51
C VAL A 40 1.14 3.47 -13.09
N VAL A 41 2.16 3.77 -12.30
CA VAL A 41 3.32 4.57 -12.71
C VAL A 41 4.60 3.74 -12.85
N GLU A 42 4.68 2.60 -12.16
CA GLU A 42 5.78 1.64 -12.31
C GLU A 42 5.32 0.24 -11.92
N ASP A 43 5.81 -0.78 -12.61
CA ASP A 43 5.67 -2.19 -12.24
C ASP A 43 7.00 -2.90 -12.51
N ASP A 44 7.71 -3.30 -11.46
CA ASP A 44 8.99 -4.02 -11.55
C ASP A 44 8.83 -5.55 -11.45
N GLY A 45 7.57 -6.03 -11.50
CA GLY A 45 7.21 -7.45 -11.36
C GLY A 45 7.12 -7.92 -9.90
N ARG A 46 7.56 -7.13 -8.93
CA ARG A 46 7.51 -7.41 -7.49
C ARG A 46 6.70 -6.37 -6.74
N CYS A 47 6.91 -5.11 -7.04
CA CYS A 47 6.21 -3.98 -6.47
C CYS A 47 5.57 -3.16 -7.59
N ILE A 48 4.33 -2.77 -7.41
CA ILE A 48 3.63 -1.88 -8.31
C ILE A 48 3.48 -0.54 -7.60
N VAL A 49 3.93 0.51 -8.26
CA VAL A 49 3.76 1.88 -7.77
C VAL A 49 2.56 2.48 -8.47
N THR A 50 1.63 3.00 -7.68
CA THR A 50 0.44 3.66 -8.20
C THR A 50 0.36 5.10 -7.71
N TRP A 51 -0.34 5.92 -8.47
CA TRP A 51 -0.52 7.33 -8.23
C TRP A 51 -1.99 7.67 -8.00
N LEU A 52 -2.26 8.32 -6.88
CA LEU A 52 -3.53 8.93 -6.55
C LEU A 52 -3.33 10.45 -6.49
N PRO A 53 -3.78 11.22 -7.49
CA PRO A 53 -3.53 12.67 -7.55
C PRO A 53 -4.29 13.45 -6.48
N SER A 54 -5.39 12.91 -5.99
CA SER A 54 -6.28 13.58 -5.05
C SER A 54 -7.01 12.57 -4.16
N ALA A 55 -6.64 12.51 -2.88
CA ALA A 55 -7.28 11.63 -1.91
C ALA A 55 -8.74 12.05 -1.65
N GLN A 56 -9.67 11.11 -1.87
CA GLN A 56 -11.10 11.31 -1.66
C GLN A 56 -11.46 10.99 -0.20
N LEU A 57 -11.05 11.88 0.70
CA LEU A 57 -11.29 11.75 2.14
C LEU A 57 -12.44 12.66 2.58
N THR A 58 -13.22 12.19 3.55
CA THR A 58 -14.24 13.00 4.24
C THR A 58 -13.66 13.75 5.44
N LYS A 59 -12.55 13.25 5.99
CA LYS A 59 -11.81 13.82 7.12
C LYS A 59 -10.32 13.62 6.88
N PRO A 60 -9.47 14.52 7.41
CA PRO A 60 -8.03 14.30 7.35
C PRO A 60 -7.61 13.06 8.16
N VAL A 61 -6.55 12.39 7.71
CA VAL A 61 -5.86 11.36 8.48
C VAL A 61 -4.94 12.04 9.48
N MET A 62 -4.98 11.56 10.72
CA MET A 62 -4.20 12.10 11.82
C MET A 62 -3.18 11.07 12.33
N ALA A 63 -1.96 11.50 12.59
CA ALA A 63 -0.96 10.72 13.32
C ALA A 63 -0.12 11.66 14.19
N GLY A 64 0.25 11.22 15.39
CA GLY A 64 0.99 12.05 16.34
C GLY A 64 0.34 13.41 16.66
N GLY A 65 -1.01 13.50 16.60
CA GLY A 65 -1.76 14.73 16.80
C GLY A 65 -1.68 15.74 15.66
N ARG A 66 -1.12 15.36 14.52
CA ARG A 66 -0.97 16.21 13.32
C ARG A 66 -1.77 15.66 12.15
N VAL A 67 -2.19 16.53 11.24
CA VAL A 67 -2.71 16.13 9.93
C VAL A 67 -1.56 15.57 9.09
N VAL A 68 -1.71 14.35 8.60
CA VAL A 68 -0.68 13.67 7.79
C VAL A 68 -1.14 13.43 6.36
N LEU A 69 -2.45 13.38 6.14
CA LEU A 69 -3.08 13.37 4.82
C LEU A 69 -4.41 14.13 4.92
N GLU A 70 -4.67 15.00 3.98
CA GLU A 70 -5.91 15.79 3.93
C GLU A 70 -6.69 15.57 2.63
N PRO A 71 -8.00 15.92 2.60
CA PRO A 71 -8.78 15.83 1.37
C PRO A 71 -8.09 16.56 0.23
N GLY A 72 -8.02 15.93 -0.94
CA GLY A 72 -7.37 16.48 -2.13
C GLY A 72 -5.85 16.29 -2.19
N ALA A 73 -5.21 15.80 -1.13
CA ALA A 73 -3.79 15.58 -1.11
C ALA A 73 -3.37 14.41 -2.04
N PRO A 74 -2.19 14.51 -2.68
CA PRO A 74 -1.65 13.44 -3.51
C PRO A 74 -1.02 12.33 -2.68
N VAL A 75 -1.13 11.07 -3.16
CA VAL A 75 -0.49 9.91 -2.55
C VAL A 75 0.21 9.07 -3.61
N VAL A 76 1.41 8.60 -3.29
CA VAL A 76 2.10 7.54 -4.05
C VAL A 76 1.99 6.25 -3.24
N TRP A 77 1.38 5.22 -3.82
CA TRP A 77 1.18 3.92 -3.19
C TRP A 77 2.15 2.88 -3.73
N PHE A 78 2.57 1.98 -2.86
CA PHE A 78 3.45 0.86 -3.14
C PHE A 78 2.76 -0.41 -2.68
N THR A 79 2.43 -1.28 -3.65
CA THR A 79 1.73 -2.54 -3.41
C THR A 79 2.57 -3.70 -3.94
N TRP A 80 2.83 -4.69 -3.11
CA TRP A 80 3.66 -5.83 -3.48
C TRP A 80 2.83 -7.02 -3.92
N ARG A 81 3.38 -7.79 -4.85
CA ARG A 81 2.85 -9.10 -5.24
C ARG A 81 3.23 -10.15 -4.19
N GLY A 82 2.41 -11.20 -4.07
CA GLY A 82 2.66 -12.35 -3.18
C GLY A 82 2.13 -12.17 -1.76
N ASP A 83 2.70 -12.87 -0.78
CA ASP A 83 2.21 -12.93 0.60
C ASP A 83 2.73 -11.73 1.43
N VAL A 84 2.44 -10.52 0.98
CA VAL A 84 2.76 -9.27 1.70
C VAL A 84 1.48 -8.71 2.32
N TRP A 85 1.49 -8.48 3.62
CA TRP A 85 0.34 -8.12 4.44
C TRP A 85 0.23 -6.62 4.71
N HIS A 86 0.80 -5.82 3.84
CA HIS A 86 0.70 -4.37 3.90
C HIS A 86 0.89 -3.74 2.51
N ASP A 87 0.40 -2.54 2.35
CA ASP A 87 0.88 -1.60 1.35
C ASP A 87 1.51 -0.37 2.03
N VAL A 88 2.13 0.50 1.26
CA VAL A 88 2.74 1.71 1.79
C VAL A 88 2.32 2.92 0.98
N GLY A 89 1.79 3.93 1.65
CA GLY A 89 1.53 5.25 1.11
C GLY A 89 2.64 6.23 1.48
N ARG A 90 3.14 6.97 0.49
CA ARG A 90 3.92 8.17 0.70
C ARG A 90 2.95 9.35 0.75
N PHE A 91 2.74 9.89 1.96
CA PHE A 91 1.71 10.89 2.23
C PHE A 91 2.22 12.31 2.08
N HIS A 92 1.31 13.17 1.64
CA HIS A 92 1.58 14.60 1.48
C HIS A 92 0.36 15.41 1.96
N LEU A 93 0.55 16.68 2.22
CA LEU A 93 -0.54 17.64 2.30
C LEU A 93 -0.98 18.06 0.87
N ALA A 94 -2.09 18.77 0.75
CA ALA A 94 -2.62 19.18 -0.55
C ALA A 94 -1.66 20.12 -1.31
N ASP A 95 -0.79 20.83 -0.62
CA ASP A 95 0.27 21.66 -1.21
C ASP A 95 1.48 20.86 -1.71
N GLY A 96 1.51 19.52 -1.47
CA GLY A 96 2.60 18.63 -1.83
C GLY A 96 3.66 18.46 -0.75
N THR A 97 3.51 19.07 0.41
CA THR A 97 4.44 18.89 1.54
C THR A 97 4.43 17.42 1.99
N PHE A 98 5.58 16.77 1.92
CA PHE A 98 5.75 15.39 2.40
C PHE A 98 5.61 15.31 3.91
N THR A 99 4.74 14.42 4.40
CA THR A 99 4.45 14.25 5.83
C THR A 99 5.05 12.99 6.42
N GLY A 100 5.16 11.92 5.64
CA GLY A 100 5.70 10.66 6.10
C GLY A 100 5.22 9.45 5.29
N PHE A 101 5.48 8.26 5.83
CA PHE A 101 5.06 6.99 5.26
C PHE A 101 3.98 6.37 6.13
N TYR A 102 2.99 5.80 5.46
CA TYR A 102 1.83 5.18 6.07
C TYR A 102 1.65 3.78 5.50
N ALA A 103 1.68 2.75 6.33
CA ALA A 103 1.39 1.40 5.90
C ALA A 103 0.00 1.00 6.39
N ASN A 104 -0.89 0.59 5.48
CA ASN A 104 -2.09 -0.14 5.87
C ASN A 104 -1.71 -1.60 6.07
N VAL A 105 -2.12 -2.21 7.18
CA VAL A 105 -2.07 -3.65 7.35
C VAL A 105 -3.33 -4.26 6.73
N LEU A 106 -3.12 -5.12 5.74
CA LEU A 106 -4.20 -5.68 4.92
C LEU A 106 -3.89 -7.12 4.50
N THR A 107 -4.88 -7.85 4.03
CA THR A 107 -4.63 -9.15 3.43
C THR A 107 -3.80 -8.99 2.14
N PRO A 108 -2.96 -9.99 1.78
CA PRO A 108 -2.24 -9.95 0.52
C PRO A 108 -3.16 -9.60 -0.65
N VAL A 109 -2.72 -8.65 -1.48
CA VAL A 109 -3.53 -8.14 -2.59
C VAL A 109 -3.62 -9.20 -3.68
N VAL A 110 -4.85 -9.60 -4.01
CA VAL A 110 -5.13 -10.47 -5.16
C VAL A 110 -5.26 -9.59 -6.38
N MET A 111 -4.38 -9.78 -7.36
CA MET A 111 -4.30 -8.98 -8.59
C MET A 111 -4.75 -9.83 -9.79
N ASP A 112 -5.90 -9.47 -10.38
CA ASP A 112 -6.41 -10.06 -11.62
C ASP A 112 -6.47 -8.97 -12.69
N GLY A 113 -5.40 -8.85 -13.46
CA GLY A 113 -5.22 -7.75 -14.40
C GLY A 113 -5.31 -6.38 -13.73
N ALA A 114 -6.30 -5.59 -14.15
CA ALA A 114 -6.55 -4.26 -13.58
C ALA A 114 -7.48 -4.27 -12.36
N GLU A 115 -8.08 -5.40 -12.03
CA GLU A 115 -8.96 -5.55 -10.86
C GLU A 115 -8.17 -6.17 -9.70
N TRP A 116 -8.12 -5.45 -8.58
CA TRP A 116 -7.41 -5.89 -7.37
C TRP A 116 -8.37 -6.01 -6.22
N GLU A 117 -8.12 -6.98 -5.33
CA GLU A 117 -8.92 -7.17 -4.11
C GLU A 117 -8.02 -7.26 -2.90
N THR A 118 -8.40 -6.61 -1.81
CA THR A 118 -7.78 -6.72 -0.51
C THR A 118 -8.76 -6.40 0.61
N THR A 119 -8.40 -6.80 1.83
CA THR A 119 -9.17 -6.50 3.04
C THR A 119 -8.31 -5.77 4.05
N ASP A 120 -8.76 -4.60 4.46
CA ASP A 120 -8.23 -3.80 5.54
C ASP A 120 -8.39 -4.54 6.89
N LEU A 121 -7.31 -4.64 7.64
CA LEU A 121 -7.27 -5.33 8.93
C LEU A 121 -7.18 -4.37 10.12
N PHE A 122 -7.57 -3.13 9.91
CA PHE A 122 -7.76 -2.07 10.91
C PHE A 122 -6.48 -1.46 11.49
N LEU A 123 -5.35 -2.15 11.43
CA LEU A 123 -4.07 -1.64 11.94
C LEU A 123 -3.33 -0.87 10.86
N ASP A 124 -2.74 0.23 11.27
CA ASP A 124 -1.87 1.02 10.41
C ASP A 124 -0.54 1.32 11.10
N VAL A 125 0.52 1.56 10.34
CA VAL A 125 1.82 1.98 10.86
C VAL A 125 2.23 3.29 10.21
N TRP A 126 2.47 4.28 11.04
CA TRP A 126 2.94 5.60 10.65
C TRP A 126 4.42 5.78 10.95
N MET A 127 5.15 6.41 10.02
CA MET A 127 6.49 6.93 10.23
C MET A 127 6.57 8.37 9.72
N GLY A 128 6.66 9.32 10.62
CA GLY A 128 6.77 10.75 10.32
C GLY A 128 8.15 11.16 9.81
N THR A 129 8.24 12.37 9.24
CA THR A 129 9.50 12.95 8.76
C THR A 129 10.47 13.26 9.90
N ASP A 130 9.98 13.35 11.13
CA ASP A 130 10.77 13.54 12.36
C ASP A 130 11.26 12.23 12.99
N GLY A 131 10.93 11.08 12.36
CA GLY A 131 11.29 9.76 12.85
C GLY A 131 10.32 9.20 13.90
N GLU A 132 9.22 9.91 14.21
CA GLU A 132 8.15 9.35 15.04
C GLU A 132 7.55 8.11 14.34
N VAL A 133 7.41 7.02 15.10
CA VAL A 133 6.78 5.77 14.64
C VAL A 133 5.62 5.43 15.55
N ALA A 134 4.47 5.10 14.97
CA ALA A 134 3.28 4.71 15.72
C ALA A 134 2.51 3.60 15.02
N ILE A 135 1.98 2.65 15.79
CA ILE A 135 0.90 1.76 15.34
C ILE A 135 -0.41 2.47 15.69
N LEU A 136 -1.27 2.63 14.69
CA LEU A 136 -2.53 3.36 14.78
C LEU A 136 -3.72 2.41 14.81
N ASP A 137 -4.88 2.92 15.25
CA ASP A 137 -6.20 2.30 15.17
C ASP A 137 -6.32 0.95 15.92
N ARG A 138 -5.48 0.76 16.95
CA ARG A 138 -5.48 -0.46 17.77
C ARG A 138 -6.83 -0.75 18.43
N ASP A 139 -7.55 0.27 18.84
CA ASP A 139 -8.89 0.17 19.43
C ASP A 139 -9.94 -0.32 18.41
N GLU A 140 -9.85 0.11 17.15
CA GLU A 140 -10.70 -0.38 16.06
C GLU A 140 -10.39 -1.84 15.74
N PHE A 141 -9.11 -2.23 15.73
CA PHE A 141 -8.67 -3.60 15.54
C PHE A 141 -9.19 -4.53 16.66
N ASP A 142 -9.03 -4.15 17.92
CA ASP A 142 -9.47 -4.93 19.07
C ASP A 142 -11.02 -5.09 19.04
N ALA A 143 -11.74 -4.02 18.69
CA ALA A 143 -13.19 -4.08 18.51
C ALA A 143 -13.63 -5.01 17.35
N ALA A 144 -12.90 -5.02 16.23
CA ALA A 144 -13.19 -5.89 15.11
C ALA A 144 -12.95 -7.38 15.44
N LEU A 145 -11.91 -7.67 16.23
CA LEU A 145 -11.62 -9.02 16.73
C LEU A 145 -12.71 -9.49 17.70
N ASP A 146 -13.09 -8.66 18.65
CA ASP A 146 -14.16 -8.96 19.64
C ASP A 146 -15.52 -9.18 18.96
N ALA A 147 -15.81 -8.44 17.90
CA ALA A 147 -17.02 -8.60 17.09
C ALA A 147 -16.98 -9.82 16.15
N GLY A 148 -15.84 -10.52 16.04
CA GLY A 148 -15.66 -11.64 15.13
C GLY A 148 -15.64 -11.25 13.64
N TRP A 149 -15.34 -9.99 13.32
CA TRP A 149 -15.21 -9.52 11.93
C TRP A 149 -13.91 -9.98 11.28
N ILE A 150 -12.89 -10.23 12.08
CA ILE A 150 -11.65 -10.89 11.70
C ILE A 150 -11.45 -12.12 12.58
N ASP A 151 -10.96 -13.22 12.02
CA ASP A 151 -10.68 -14.42 12.80
C ASP A 151 -9.34 -14.31 13.56
N ALA A 152 -9.18 -15.11 14.60
CA ALA A 152 -8.00 -15.05 15.47
C ALA A 152 -6.67 -15.32 14.72
N PRO A 153 -6.55 -16.25 13.76
CA PRO A 153 -5.34 -16.42 12.97
C PRO A 153 -4.99 -15.18 12.13
N THR A 154 -5.98 -14.58 11.46
CA THR A 154 -5.82 -13.36 10.67
C THR A 154 -5.39 -12.19 11.56
N ALA A 155 -6.06 -12.03 12.71
CA ALA A 155 -5.73 -10.98 13.68
C ALA A 155 -4.29 -11.13 14.22
N ALA A 156 -3.87 -12.35 14.55
CA ALA A 156 -2.50 -12.60 15.01
C ALA A 156 -1.46 -12.25 13.93
N ARG A 157 -1.76 -12.55 12.66
CA ARG A 157 -0.88 -12.20 11.54
C ARG A 157 -0.81 -10.69 11.32
N ALA A 158 -1.96 -10.00 11.35
CA ALA A 158 -2.03 -8.54 11.21
C ALA A 158 -1.23 -7.82 12.30
N LEU A 159 -1.40 -8.25 13.56
CA LEU A 159 -0.65 -7.69 14.68
C LEU A 159 0.86 -7.90 14.53
N ALA A 160 1.29 -9.12 14.20
CA ALA A 160 2.70 -9.43 13.99
C ALA A 160 3.30 -8.59 12.84
N GLU A 161 2.53 -8.33 11.78
CA GLU A 161 2.97 -7.48 10.67
C GLU A 161 3.12 -6.03 11.11
N ALA A 162 2.14 -5.45 11.82
CA ALA A 162 2.23 -4.09 12.33
C ALA A 162 3.44 -3.90 13.27
N GLU A 163 3.65 -4.85 14.20
CA GLU A 163 4.78 -4.82 15.13
C GLU A 163 6.13 -4.93 14.41
N ARG A 164 6.21 -5.80 13.38
CA ARG A 164 7.40 -5.93 12.54
C ARG A 164 7.71 -4.63 11.80
N LEU A 165 6.71 -4.03 11.15
CA LEU A 165 6.87 -2.76 10.42
C LEU A 165 7.33 -1.63 11.36
N ALA A 166 6.73 -1.52 12.54
CA ALA A 166 7.12 -0.52 13.53
C ALA A 166 8.56 -0.74 14.04
N ALA A 167 8.95 -1.99 14.31
CA ALA A 167 10.30 -2.33 14.72
C ALA A 167 11.33 -2.01 13.62
N ASP A 168 11.05 -2.37 12.37
CA ASP A 168 11.89 -2.08 11.21
C ASP A 168 12.02 -0.56 10.96
N ALA A 169 10.93 0.20 11.16
CA ALA A 169 10.95 1.65 11.07
C ALA A 169 11.84 2.28 12.16
N CYS A 170 11.70 1.84 13.41
CA CYS A 170 12.56 2.28 14.51
C CYS A 170 14.04 1.92 14.28
N ALA A 171 14.32 0.79 13.62
CA ALA A 171 15.67 0.36 13.25
C ALA A 171 16.21 1.09 11.99
N GLY A 172 15.40 1.91 11.31
CA GLY A 172 15.77 2.62 10.08
C GLY A 172 15.84 1.75 8.83
N THR A 173 15.32 0.53 8.87
CA THR A 173 15.30 -0.43 7.75
C THR A 173 14.00 -0.37 6.94
N TRP A 174 12.94 0.25 7.47
CA TRP A 174 11.68 0.51 6.79
C TRP A 174 11.43 2.02 6.66
N PRO A 175 10.78 2.49 5.59
CA PRO A 175 10.40 1.72 4.39
C PRO A 175 11.62 1.36 3.54
N PRO A 176 11.48 0.40 2.60
CA PRO A 176 12.57 0.01 1.70
C PRO A 176 13.14 1.19 0.91
N ALA A 177 14.40 1.10 0.47
CA ALA A 177 15.10 2.20 -0.20
C ALA A 177 14.34 2.73 -1.42
N HIS A 178 13.80 1.83 -2.28
CA HIS A 178 13.05 2.24 -3.46
C HIS A 178 11.79 3.06 -3.12
N VAL A 179 11.12 2.80 -1.98
CA VAL A 179 9.98 3.59 -1.49
C VAL A 179 10.43 4.98 -1.03
N ARG A 180 11.57 5.05 -0.32
CA ARG A 180 12.13 6.32 0.15
C ARG A 180 12.60 7.23 -0.99
N GLU A 181 13.12 6.63 -2.06
CA GLU A 181 13.68 7.33 -3.21
C GLU A 181 12.61 7.86 -4.18
N TRP A 182 11.38 7.33 -4.13
CA TRP A 182 10.27 7.86 -4.90
C TRP A 182 9.89 9.27 -4.40
N THR A 183 9.71 10.18 -5.34
CA THR A 183 9.24 11.54 -5.04
C THR A 183 7.89 11.80 -5.68
N LEU A 184 7.22 12.84 -5.20
CA LEU A 184 5.96 13.32 -5.78
C LEU A 184 6.14 13.78 -7.23
N GLU A 185 7.28 14.41 -7.53
CA GLU A 185 7.64 14.87 -8.87
C GLU A 185 7.78 13.71 -9.83
N ARG A 186 8.49 12.64 -9.42
CA ARG A 186 8.64 11.42 -10.21
C ARG A 186 7.28 10.78 -10.54
N ALA A 187 6.34 10.76 -9.58
CA ALA A 187 5.01 10.23 -9.81
C ALA A 187 4.21 11.10 -10.82
N ARG A 188 4.35 12.42 -10.74
CA ARG A 188 3.71 13.35 -11.68
C ARG A 188 4.26 13.21 -13.10
N GLU A 189 5.57 13.10 -13.24
CA GLU A 189 6.25 12.92 -14.54
C GLU A 189 5.87 11.60 -15.22
N ALA A 190 5.60 10.55 -14.45
CA ALA A 190 5.24 9.24 -14.98
C ALA A 190 3.83 9.17 -15.61
N VAL A 191 2.93 10.12 -15.28
CA VAL A 191 1.54 10.17 -15.79
C VAL A 191 1.28 11.34 -16.74
N GLY A 192 2.24 12.27 -16.91
CA GLY A 192 2.13 13.44 -17.80
C GLY A 192 2.70 13.19 -19.15
#